data_d0a87d64d3843558eeb859665c72b520
#
_entry.id   d0a87d64d3843558eeb859665c72b520
#
_cell.length_a   1.000
_cell.length_b   1.000
_cell.length_c   1.000
_cell.angle_alpha   90.00
_cell.angle_beta   90.00
_cell.angle_gamma   90.00
#
_symmetry.space_group_name_H-M   'P 1'
#
loop_
_entity.id
_entity.type
_entity.pdbx_description
1 polymer ?
#
loop_
_entity_poly.entity_id
_entity_poly.type
_entity_poly.pdbx_seq_one_letter_code
_entity_poly.pdbx_strand_id
1 'polypeptide(L)'
;MKLAALCDRDTAAALRLAGVQELFILNGNAKEIWNQISERDDIGILFITEKISEDLGKYLKDYRIRNIIPIIVEIPDKKGRIKDHVDFISHVIKKAVGVEISKER
;
A
#
# COMPACT_ATOMS: atom_id res chain seq x y z
N MET A 1 10.56 7.24 11.75
CA MET A 1 9.48 7.23 10.78
C MET A 1 8.43 6.20 11.14
N LYS A 2 7.20 6.48 10.80
CA LYS A 2 6.07 5.66 11.21
C LYS A 2 5.59 4.75 10.10
N LEU A 3 4.99 3.64 10.49
CA LEU A 3 4.25 2.77 9.58
C LEU A 3 2.80 3.22 9.58
N ALA A 4 2.22 3.35 8.41
CA ALA A 4 0.83 3.75 8.26
C ALA A 4 0.12 2.85 7.25
N ALA A 5 -1.18 2.88 7.27
CA ALA A 5 -1.98 2.12 6.32
C ALA A 5 -3.22 2.90 5.92
N LEU A 6 -3.58 2.78 4.66
CA LEU A 6 -4.84 3.29 4.13
C LEU A 6 -5.61 2.09 3.59
N CYS A 7 -6.70 1.74 4.26
CA CYS A 7 -7.38 0.48 3.99
C CYS A 7 -8.81 0.51 4.50
N ASP A 8 -9.50 -0.60 4.34
CA ASP A 8 -10.82 -0.80 4.91
C ASP A 8 -10.72 -1.16 6.39
N ARG A 9 -11.86 -1.16 7.06
CA ARG A 9 -11.93 -1.39 8.50
C ARG A 9 -11.37 -2.74 8.93
N ASP A 10 -11.71 -3.79 8.21
CA ASP A 10 -11.28 -5.13 8.58
C ASP A 10 -9.77 -5.30 8.41
N THR A 11 -9.23 -4.78 7.32
CA THR A 11 -7.79 -4.79 7.08
C THR A 11 -7.06 -3.97 8.14
N ALA A 12 -7.64 -2.83 8.52
CA ALA A 12 -7.04 -1.98 9.56
C ALA A 12 -6.95 -2.73 10.89
N ALA A 13 -7.98 -3.49 11.25
CA ALA A 13 -7.95 -4.26 12.49
C ALA A 13 -6.80 -5.27 12.48
N ALA A 14 -6.61 -5.96 11.36
CA ALA A 14 -5.52 -6.92 11.24
C ALA A 14 -4.16 -6.24 11.33
N LEU A 15 -4.00 -5.12 10.64
CA LEU A 15 -2.73 -4.39 10.65
C LEU A 15 -2.41 -3.79 12.01
N ARG A 16 -3.43 -3.39 12.75
CA ARG A 16 -3.23 -2.90 14.11
C ARG A 16 -2.62 -3.98 14.99
N LEU A 17 -3.11 -5.21 14.87
CA LEU A 17 -2.55 -6.34 15.59
C LEU A 17 -1.10 -6.61 15.18
N ALA A 18 -0.76 -6.34 13.93
CA ALA A 18 0.58 -6.53 13.43
C ALA A 18 1.55 -5.41 13.83
N GLY A 19 1.03 -4.33 14.42
CA GLY A 19 1.89 -3.27 14.91
C GLY A 19 1.88 -1.97 14.12
N VAL A 20 1.00 -1.84 13.13
CA VAL A 20 0.87 -0.59 12.39
C VAL A 20 0.14 0.42 13.26
N GLN A 21 0.78 1.56 13.50
CA GLN A 21 0.28 2.54 14.45
C GLN A 21 -0.68 3.56 13.84
N GLU A 22 -0.44 3.98 12.61
CA GLU A 22 -1.23 5.03 11.97
C GLU A 22 -2.15 4.38 10.94
N LEU A 23 -3.44 4.33 11.26
CA LEU A 23 -4.42 3.66 10.40
C LEU A 23 -5.42 4.67 9.87
N PHE A 24 -5.47 4.80 8.56
CA PHE A 24 -6.43 5.63 7.86
C PHE A 24 -7.47 4.72 7.24
N ILE A 25 -8.68 4.76 7.76
CA ILE A 25 -9.74 3.89 7.29
C ILE A 25 -10.55 4.63 6.24
N LEU A 26 -10.71 4.01 5.08
CA LEU A 26 -11.46 4.62 4.01
C LEU A 26 -12.92 4.84 4.43
N ASN A 27 -13.35 6.07 4.37
CA ASN A 27 -14.71 6.46 4.72
C ASN A 27 -15.13 7.54 3.74
N GLY A 28 -15.60 7.12 2.59
CA GLY A 28 -15.98 8.04 1.54
C GLY A 28 -14.91 8.19 0.47
N ASN A 29 -14.37 9.40 0.32
CA ASN A 29 -13.49 9.73 -0.78
C ASN A 29 -12.02 9.43 -0.45
N ALA A 30 -11.44 8.48 -1.19
CA ALA A 30 -10.05 8.08 -1.01
C ALA A 30 -9.08 9.23 -1.26
N LYS A 31 -9.41 10.10 -2.21
CA LYS A 31 -8.55 11.23 -2.55
C LYS A 31 -8.38 12.20 -1.40
N GLU A 32 -9.44 12.46 -0.66
CA GLU A 32 -9.37 13.36 0.48
C GLU A 32 -8.44 12.82 1.56
N ILE A 33 -8.54 11.52 1.85
CA ILE A 33 -7.68 10.89 2.82
C ILE A 33 -6.25 10.87 2.31
N TRP A 34 -6.07 10.59 1.04
CA TRP A 34 -4.75 10.60 0.41
C TRP A 34 -4.08 11.97 0.53
N ASN A 35 -4.85 13.05 0.35
CA ASN A 35 -4.30 14.39 0.49
C ASN A 35 -3.77 14.62 1.89
N GLN A 36 -4.48 14.14 2.90
CA GLN A 36 -4.01 14.25 4.28
C GLN A 36 -2.71 13.48 4.50
N ILE A 37 -2.63 12.28 3.95
CA ILE A 37 -1.44 11.43 4.10
C ILE A 37 -0.24 12.05 3.37
N SER A 38 -0.46 12.57 2.17
CA SER A 38 0.62 13.10 1.36
C SER A 38 1.24 14.37 1.94
N GLU A 39 0.55 15.05 2.83
CA GLU A 39 1.08 16.21 3.52
C GLU A 39 1.97 15.84 4.72
N ARG A 40 1.91 14.58 5.14
CA ARG A 40 2.70 14.12 6.28
C ARG A 40 4.12 13.80 5.83
N ASP A 41 5.08 14.16 6.67
CA ASP A 41 6.49 13.87 6.41
C ASP A 41 7.07 12.85 7.40
N ASP A 42 6.26 12.33 8.30
CA ASP A 42 6.70 11.39 9.33
C ASP A 42 6.37 9.94 8.99
N ILE A 43 5.72 9.68 7.87
CA ILE A 43 5.37 8.32 7.44
C ILE A 43 6.48 7.78 6.54
N GLY A 44 7.06 6.66 6.93
CA GLY A 44 8.10 6.03 6.14
C GLY A 44 7.58 4.99 5.18
N ILE A 45 6.60 4.19 5.62
CA ILE A 45 5.99 3.16 4.81
C ILE A 45 4.47 3.28 4.93
N LEU A 46 3.81 3.27 3.80
CA LEU A 46 2.34 3.30 3.73
C LEU A 46 1.85 2.02 3.07
N PHE A 47 1.10 1.23 3.82
CA PHE A 47 0.41 0.08 3.27
C PHE A 47 -0.93 0.53 2.72
N ILE A 48 -1.24 0.14 1.51
CA ILE A 48 -2.49 0.53 0.85
C ILE A 48 -3.09 -0.68 0.17
N THR A 49 -4.40 -0.85 0.29
CA THR A 49 -5.04 -1.99 -0.38
C THR A 49 -5.03 -1.78 -1.90
N GLU A 50 -5.02 -2.88 -2.63
CA GLU A 50 -4.98 -2.82 -4.09
C GLU A 50 -6.16 -2.06 -4.67
N LYS A 51 -7.33 -2.23 -4.08
CA LYS A 51 -8.51 -1.53 -4.56
C LYS A 51 -8.38 -0.02 -4.41
N ILE A 52 -7.90 0.44 -3.26
CA ILE A 52 -7.74 1.87 -3.03
C ILE A 52 -6.63 2.42 -3.94
N SER A 53 -5.58 1.64 -4.14
CA SER A 53 -4.52 2.01 -5.05
C SER A 53 -5.06 2.24 -6.46
N GLU A 54 -5.94 1.36 -6.93
CA GLU A 54 -6.58 1.54 -8.23
C GLU A 54 -7.46 2.78 -8.26
N ASP A 55 -8.21 3.01 -7.20
CA ASP A 55 -9.08 4.18 -7.12
C ASP A 55 -8.28 5.48 -7.16
N LEU A 56 -7.13 5.52 -6.53
CA LEU A 56 -6.26 6.69 -6.56
C LEU A 56 -5.53 6.83 -7.89
N GLY A 57 -5.17 5.71 -8.51
CA GLY A 57 -4.60 5.65 -9.83
C GLY A 57 -3.48 6.65 -10.07
N LYS A 58 -3.78 7.64 -10.89
CA LYS A 58 -2.81 8.63 -11.33
C LYS A 58 -2.18 9.42 -10.18
N TYR A 59 -2.96 9.75 -9.16
CA TYR A 59 -2.45 10.52 -8.02
C TYR A 59 -1.32 9.78 -7.32
N LEU A 60 -1.49 8.49 -7.13
CA LEU A 60 -0.50 7.66 -6.47
C LEU A 60 0.74 7.50 -7.35
N LYS A 61 0.53 7.30 -8.63
CA LYS A 61 1.61 7.17 -9.59
C LYS A 61 2.47 8.43 -9.63
N ASP A 62 1.82 9.59 -9.71
CA ASP A 62 2.53 10.87 -9.75
C ASP A 62 3.32 11.10 -8.48
N TYR A 63 2.75 10.74 -7.35
CA TYR A 63 3.43 10.88 -6.07
C TYR A 63 4.69 10.03 -5.99
N ARG A 64 4.62 8.79 -6.47
CA ARG A 64 5.77 7.88 -6.47
C ARG A 64 6.93 8.40 -7.30
N ILE A 65 6.62 9.09 -8.38
CA ILE A 65 7.66 9.65 -9.24
C ILE A 65 8.39 10.80 -8.56
N ARG A 66 7.66 11.63 -7.82
CA ARG A 66 8.22 12.84 -7.21
C ARG A 66 8.83 12.65 -5.84
N ASN A 67 8.42 11.63 -5.14
CA ASN A 67 8.77 11.47 -3.73
C ASN A 67 9.35 10.10 -3.46
N ILE A 68 10.38 10.08 -2.62
CA ILE A 68 11.00 8.83 -2.20
C ILE A 68 10.22 8.20 -1.06
N ILE A 69 9.74 9.01 -0.14
CA ILE A 69 8.96 8.54 1.01
C ILE A 69 7.60 9.21 1.04
N PRO A 70 6.57 8.51 1.55
CA PRO A 70 6.63 7.15 2.06
C PRO A 70 6.79 6.12 0.94
N ILE A 71 7.38 4.99 1.29
CA ILE A 71 7.39 3.83 0.40
C ILE A 71 5.99 3.24 0.44
N ILE A 72 5.40 3.03 -0.73
CA ILE A 72 4.02 2.57 -0.81
C ILE A 72 4.00 1.08 -1.12
N VAL A 73 3.36 0.33 -0.24
CA VAL A 73 3.26 -1.12 -0.33
C VAL A 73 1.80 -1.48 -0.58
N GLU A 74 1.52 -2.11 -1.71
CA GLU A 74 0.16 -2.53 -2.02
C GLU A 74 -0.10 -3.92 -1.46
N ILE A 75 -1.21 -4.05 -0.75
CA ILE A 75 -1.59 -5.32 -0.14
C ILE A 75 -2.99 -5.71 -0.59
N PRO A 76 -3.30 -7.01 -0.64
CA PRO A 76 -4.65 -7.44 -0.93
C PRO A 76 -5.56 -7.12 0.25
N ASP A 77 -6.85 -6.87 -0.02
CA ASP A 77 -7.83 -6.70 1.04
C ASP A 77 -8.44 -8.05 1.41
N LYS A 78 -9.50 -8.01 2.22
CA LYS A 78 -10.16 -9.25 2.67
C LYS A 78 -10.76 -10.07 1.54
N LYS A 79 -10.95 -9.47 0.38
CA LYS A 79 -11.47 -10.18 -0.79
C LYS A 79 -10.37 -10.83 -1.61
N GLY A 80 -9.11 -10.60 -1.21
CA GLY A 80 -7.98 -11.17 -1.91
C GLY A 80 -7.43 -10.27 -2.98
N ARG A 81 -6.46 -10.79 -3.71
CA ARG A 81 -5.75 -10.03 -4.72
C ARG A 81 -6.63 -9.78 -5.95
N ILE A 82 -6.56 -8.58 -6.47
CA ILE A 82 -7.22 -8.26 -7.72
C ILE A 82 -6.45 -8.91 -8.85
N LYS A 83 -7.15 -9.69 -9.68
CA LYS A 83 -6.53 -10.56 -10.68
C LYS A 83 -5.61 -9.83 -11.65
N ASP A 84 -6.04 -8.69 -12.13
CA ASP A 84 -5.28 -7.96 -13.15
C ASP A 84 -4.41 -6.84 -12.57
N HIS A 85 -4.35 -6.75 -11.26
CA HIS A 85 -3.57 -5.72 -10.60
C HIS A 85 -2.10 -6.10 -10.57
N VAL A 86 -1.23 -5.15 -10.92
CA VAL A 86 0.21 -5.35 -10.84
C VAL A 86 0.66 -4.98 -9.43
N ASP A 87 1.10 -5.97 -8.70
CA ASP A 87 1.61 -5.78 -7.35
C ASP A 87 3.10 -5.44 -7.42
N PHE A 88 3.40 -4.18 -7.19
CA PHE A 88 4.76 -3.69 -7.27
C PHE A 88 5.70 -4.41 -6.30
N ILE A 89 5.22 -4.69 -5.09
CA ILE A 89 6.05 -5.34 -4.08
C ILE A 89 6.37 -6.78 -4.46
N SER A 90 5.39 -7.53 -4.95
CA SER A 90 5.65 -8.88 -5.44
C SER A 90 6.67 -8.87 -6.55
N HIS A 91 6.58 -7.89 -7.43
CA HIS A 91 7.50 -7.76 -8.55
C HIS A 91 8.92 -7.49 -8.06
N VAL A 92 9.07 -6.61 -7.10
CA VAL A 92 10.38 -6.28 -6.53
C VAL A 92 10.98 -7.48 -5.81
N ILE A 93 10.17 -8.20 -5.06
CA ILE A 93 10.63 -9.39 -4.35
C ILE A 93 11.09 -10.45 -5.33
N LYS A 94 10.34 -10.64 -6.41
CA LYS A 94 10.73 -11.60 -7.44
C LYS A 94 12.07 -11.24 -8.07
N LYS A 95 12.32 -9.97 -8.31
CA LYS A 95 13.61 -9.54 -8.85
C LYS A 95 14.74 -9.78 -7.88
N ALA A 96 14.51 -9.50 -6.60
CA ALA A 96 15.57 -9.58 -5.60
C ALA A 96 15.96 -11.02 -5.26
N VAL A 97 14.97 -11.91 -5.17
CA VAL A 97 15.21 -13.29 -4.73
C VAL A 97 14.57 -14.30 -5.67
N GLY A 98 13.83 -13.85 -6.63
CA GLY A 98 12.92 -14.67 -7.37
C GLY A 98 13.56 -15.72 -8.25
N VAL A 99 14.79 -15.50 -8.69
CA VAL A 99 15.46 -16.48 -9.52
C VAL A 99 15.59 -17.80 -8.77
N GLU A 100 15.94 -17.72 -7.49
CA GLU A 100 16.04 -18.91 -6.66
C GLU A 100 14.69 -19.56 -6.44
N ILE A 101 13.68 -18.74 -6.14
CA ILE A 101 12.33 -19.24 -5.94
C ILE A 101 11.82 -19.90 -7.20
N SER A 102 12.09 -19.30 -8.34
CA SER A 102 11.66 -19.86 -9.62
C SER A 102 12.29 -21.21 -9.89
N LYS A 103 13.55 -21.38 -9.53
CA LYS A 103 14.25 -22.63 -9.76
C LYS A 103 13.74 -23.77 -8.92
N GLU A 104 13.17 -23.46 -7.78
CA GLU A 104 12.66 -24.49 -6.88
C GLU A 104 11.34 -25.09 -7.38
N ARG A 105 10.78 -24.53 -8.40
CA ARG A 105 9.54 -25.02 -8.98
C ARG A 105 9.80 -25.76 -10.26
#